data_d9ccd50a73c90f828de69d4392679637
#
_entry.id   d9ccd50a73c90f828de69d4392679637
#
_cell.length_a   1.000
_cell.length_b   1.000
_cell.length_c   1.000
_cell.angle_alpha   90.00
_cell.angle_beta   90.00
_cell.angle_gamma   90.00
#
_symmetry.space_group_name_H-M   'P 1'
#
loop_
_entity.id
_entity.type
_entity.pdbx_description
1 polymer ?
#
loop_
_entity_poly.entity_id
_entity_poly.type
_entity_poly.pdbx_seq_one_letter_code
_entity_poly.pdbx_strand_id
1 'polypeptide(L)'
;MLLGISAVTLATHDMRRAVRFYRLLELPIVHGGEEAAFTSFRLGDNYLNLIAQPPERRWAWWGRLILYHRDVDALYARLLAAGCRPEAPPRDAPWGERYFHLTDPDGHELSFAWPVSR
;
A
#
# COMPACT_ATOMS: atom_id res chain seq x y z
N MET A 1 27.93 -0.12 -4.72
CA MET A 1 26.77 0.10 -5.58
C MET A 1 25.48 -0.18 -4.85
N LEU A 2 24.39 0.46 -5.27
CA LEU A 2 23.08 0.17 -4.70
C LEU A 2 22.56 -1.17 -5.20
N LEU A 3 21.93 -1.94 -4.32
CA LEU A 3 21.46 -3.29 -4.64
C LEU A 3 19.93 -3.38 -4.80
N GLY A 4 19.18 -2.41 -4.27
CA GLY A 4 17.72 -2.46 -4.37
C GLY A 4 17.05 -1.66 -3.25
N ILE A 5 15.74 -1.79 -3.18
CA ILE A 5 14.93 -1.17 -2.13
C ILE A 5 14.73 -2.20 -1.02
N SER A 6 15.13 -1.84 0.20
CA SER A 6 14.92 -2.68 1.39
C SER A 6 13.52 -2.49 1.96
N ALA A 7 13.11 -1.24 2.11
CA ALA A 7 11.86 -0.90 2.76
C ALA A 7 11.36 0.47 2.30
N VAL A 8 10.07 0.67 2.47
CA VAL A 8 9.42 1.99 2.33
C VAL A 8 8.78 2.28 3.67
N THR A 9 8.98 3.50 4.20
CA THR A 9 8.34 3.93 5.43
C THR A 9 7.36 5.05 5.13
N LEU A 10 6.10 4.83 5.49
CA LEU A 10 5.00 5.78 5.25
C LEU A 10 4.55 6.39 6.58
N ALA A 11 4.32 7.70 6.57
CA ALA A 11 3.82 8.39 7.75
C ALA A 11 2.33 8.16 7.94
N THR A 12 1.90 8.08 9.19
CA THR A 12 0.48 8.02 9.52
C THR A 12 0.15 8.93 10.71
N HIS A 13 -1.03 9.50 10.70
CA HIS A 13 -1.56 10.23 11.87
C HIS A 13 -2.37 9.32 12.79
N ASP A 14 -2.64 8.08 12.37
CA ASP A 14 -3.46 7.15 13.14
C ASP A 14 -3.00 5.72 12.84
N MET A 15 -2.15 5.20 13.73
CA MET A 15 -1.55 3.87 13.52
C MET A 15 -2.61 2.76 13.45
N ARG A 16 -3.64 2.83 14.29
CA ARG A 16 -4.71 1.83 14.30
C ARG A 16 -5.40 1.77 12.95
N ARG A 17 -5.79 2.92 12.42
CA ARG A 17 -6.46 3.03 11.12
C ARG A 17 -5.53 2.54 10.00
N ALA A 18 -4.28 2.96 10.02
CA ALA A 18 -3.31 2.57 9.00
C ALA A 18 -3.06 1.06 9.01
N VAL A 19 -2.84 0.48 10.18
CA VAL A 19 -2.60 -0.97 10.31
C VAL A 19 -3.79 -1.75 9.78
N ARG A 20 -5.01 -1.35 10.11
CA ARG A 20 -6.22 -2.03 9.62
C ARG A 20 -6.31 -1.99 8.11
N PHE A 21 -5.96 -0.86 7.50
CA PHE A 21 -5.96 -0.75 6.05
C PHE A 21 -4.92 -1.70 5.42
N TYR A 22 -3.67 -1.67 5.89
CA TYR A 22 -2.61 -2.48 5.28
C TYR A 22 -2.81 -3.98 5.51
N ARG A 23 -3.53 -4.37 6.56
CA ARG A 23 -3.90 -5.77 6.75
C ARG A 23 -4.90 -6.24 5.69
N LEU A 24 -5.71 -5.36 5.13
CA LEU A 24 -6.58 -5.73 4.01
C LEU A 24 -5.78 -6.15 2.77
N LEU A 25 -4.53 -5.71 2.67
CA LEU A 25 -3.63 -6.09 1.59
C LEU A 25 -2.89 -7.39 1.85
N GLU A 26 -3.27 -8.10 2.93
CA GLU A 26 -2.70 -9.41 3.32
C GLU A 26 -1.22 -9.34 3.69
N LEU A 27 -0.73 -8.18 4.13
CA LEU A 27 0.64 -8.05 4.58
C LEU A 27 0.75 -8.52 6.03
N PRO A 28 1.63 -9.50 6.33
CA PRO A 28 1.82 -9.93 7.72
C PRO A 28 2.64 -8.90 8.49
N ILE A 29 2.23 -8.65 9.74
CA ILE A 29 2.97 -7.80 10.66
C ILE A 29 4.16 -8.59 11.17
N VAL A 30 5.35 -7.98 11.09
CA VAL A 30 6.57 -8.57 11.65
C VAL A 30 7.09 -7.80 12.86
N HIS A 31 6.59 -6.58 13.09
CA HIS A 31 6.93 -5.78 14.25
C HIS A 31 5.86 -4.72 14.49
N GLY A 32 5.55 -4.41 15.75
CA GLY A 32 4.60 -3.38 16.10
C GLY A 32 3.14 -3.83 16.05
N GLY A 33 2.27 -2.95 15.62
CA GLY A 33 0.83 -3.19 15.53
C GLY A 33 0.05 -1.91 15.78
N GLU A 34 -1.27 -2.06 16.04
CA GLU A 34 -2.18 -0.93 16.16
C GLU A 34 -1.84 0.05 17.28
N GLU A 35 -1.14 -0.41 18.33
CA GLU A 35 -0.80 0.41 19.50
C GLU A 35 0.64 0.93 19.45
N ALA A 36 1.39 0.61 18.40
CA ALA A 36 2.81 0.97 18.32
C ALA A 36 3.02 2.30 17.61
N ALA A 37 4.17 2.94 17.88
CA ALA A 37 4.57 4.14 17.16
C ALA A 37 5.19 3.81 15.81
N PHE A 38 5.64 2.57 15.63
CA PHE A 38 6.24 2.08 14.39
C PHE A 38 5.79 0.64 14.15
N THR A 39 5.32 0.37 12.93
CA THR A 39 4.87 -0.97 12.54
C THR A 39 5.54 -1.37 11.24
N SER A 40 5.97 -2.62 11.15
CA SER A 40 6.60 -3.15 9.96
C SER A 40 5.82 -4.35 9.44
N PHE A 41 5.55 -4.34 8.15
CA PHE A 41 4.92 -5.46 7.44
C PHE A 41 5.94 -6.10 6.51
N ARG A 42 5.84 -7.41 6.32
CA ARG A 42 6.60 -8.11 5.29
C ARG A 42 5.95 -7.88 3.93
N LEU A 43 6.75 -7.49 2.93
CA LEU A 43 6.29 -7.28 1.57
C LEU A 43 7.27 -8.00 0.62
N GLY A 44 6.99 -9.27 0.33
CA GLY A 44 7.92 -10.09 -0.43
C GLY A 44 9.26 -10.19 0.31
N ASP A 45 10.34 -9.81 -0.37
CA ASP A 45 11.68 -9.76 0.23
C ASP A 45 11.98 -8.41 0.89
N ASN A 46 11.00 -7.51 0.92
CA ASN A 46 11.17 -6.16 1.43
C ASN A 46 10.22 -5.92 2.60
N TYR A 47 10.13 -4.68 3.04
CA TYR A 47 9.25 -4.28 4.13
C TYR A 47 8.48 -3.02 3.78
N LEU A 48 7.25 -2.94 4.25
CA LEU A 48 6.48 -1.71 4.27
C LEU A 48 6.29 -1.33 5.73
N ASN A 49 6.75 -0.15 6.09
CA ASN A 49 6.70 0.34 7.46
C ASN A 49 5.74 1.50 7.58
N LEU A 50 5.16 1.64 8.77
CA LEU A 50 4.33 2.78 9.15
C LEU A 50 4.98 3.45 10.34
N ILE A 51 5.09 4.78 10.31
CA ILE A 51 5.62 5.56 11.41
C ILE A 51 4.58 6.60 11.83
N ALA A 52 4.23 6.60 13.13
CA ALA A 52 3.29 7.57 13.66
C ALA A 52 3.93 8.96 13.65
N GLN A 53 3.16 9.95 13.20
CA GLN A 53 3.58 11.34 13.17
C GLN A 53 2.54 12.22 13.88
N PRO A 54 2.97 13.29 14.54
CA PRO A 54 2.04 14.17 15.23
C PRO A 54 1.16 14.92 14.23
N PRO A 55 -0.04 15.40 14.66
CA PRO A 55 -0.99 16.04 13.75
C PRO A 55 -0.44 17.27 13.01
N GLU A 56 0.50 17.99 13.61
CA GLU A 56 1.09 19.18 12.98
C GLU A 56 2.10 18.84 11.90
N ARG A 57 2.57 17.59 11.83
CA ARG A 57 3.42 17.16 10.73
C ARG A 57 2.54 16.84 9.53
N ARG A 58 2.76 17.58 8.44
CA ARG A 58 1.94 17.42 7.24
C ARG A 58 2.80 16.99 6.07
N TRP A 59 2.16 16.34 5.11
CA TRP A 59 2.78 15.95 3.85
C TRP A 59 1.81 16.24 2.71
N ALA A 60 2.36 16.38 1.51
CA ALA A 60 1.60 16.57 0.29
C ALA A 60 1.87 15.37 -0.63
N TRP A 61 1.35 15.41 -1.84
CA TRP A 61 1.62 14.35 -2.81
C TRP A 61 3.13 14.23 -3.04
N TRP A 62 3.64 13.01 -2.86
CA TRP A 62 5.08 12.75 -2.97
C TRP A 62 5.41 11.75 -4.08
N GLY A 63 4.40 11.22 -4.77
CA GLY A 63 4.56 10.20 -5.78
C GLY A 63 3.65 9.03 -5.50
N ARG A 64 4.06 7.86 -5.91
CA ARG A 64 3.22 6.67 -5.85
C ARG A 64 4.06 5.46 -5.51
N LEU A 65 3.50 4.57 -4.69
CA LEU A 65 4.09 3.27 -4.41
C LEU A 65 3.37 2.24 -5.28
N ILE A 66 4.13 1.50 -6.10
CA ILE A 66 3.56 0.50 -7.01
C ILE A 66 3.89 -0.87 -6.44
N LEU A 67 2.84 -1.66 -6.20
CA LEU A 67 2.92 -2.98 -5.57
C LEU A 67 2.42 -4.03 -6.54
N TYR A 68 3.15 -5.12 -6.67
CA TYR A 68 2.70 -6.23 -7.50
C TYR A 68 1.77 -7.14 -6.72
N HIS A 69 0.70 -7.57 -7.37
CA HIS A 69 -0.25 -8.55 -6.87
C HIS A 69 -0.68 -9.43 -8.04
N ARG A 70 -0.60 -10.74 -7.87
CA ARG A 70 -0.84 -11.69 -8.97
C ARG A 70 -2.26 -11.63 -9.53
N ASP A 71 -3.23 -11.17 -8.74
CA ASP A 71 -4.62 -11.08 -9.16
C ASP A 71 -5.21 -9.75 -8.74
N VAL A 72 -4.93 -8.71 -9.54
CA VAL A 72 -5.38 -7.36 -9.22
C VAL A 72 -6.90 -7.22 -9.25
N ASP A 73 -7.60 -8.01 -10.08
CA ASP A 73 -9.06 -7.96 -10.12
C ASP A 73 -9.68 -8.51 -8.85
N ALA A 74 -9.16 -9.62 -8.32
CA ALA A 74 -9.62 -10.17 -7.06
C ALA A 74 -9.34 -9.23 -5.90
N LEU A 75 -8.16 -8.62 -5.87
CA LEU A 75 -7.82 -7.64 -4.85
C LEU A 75 -8.77 -6.44 -4.92
N TYR A 76 -9.03 -5.93 -6.10
CA TYR A 76 -9.97 -4.83 -6.31
C TYR A 76 -11.36 -5.16 -5.73
N ALA A 77 -11.89 -6.33 -6.08
CA ALA A 77 -13.20 -6.75 -5.59
C ALA A 77 -13.23 -6.86 -4.07
N ARG A 78 -12.17 -7.40 -3.47
CA ARG A 78 -12.08 -7.55 -2.02
C ARG A 78 -11.98 -6.19 -1.32
N LEU A 79 -11.23 -5.26 -1.88
CA LEU A 79 -11.11 -3.92 -1.31
C LEU A 79 -12.42 -3.15 -1.40
N LEU A 80 -13.16 -3.28 -2.52
CA LEU A 80 -14.50 -2.70 -2.63
C LEU A 80 -15.43 -3.27 -1.55
N ALA A 81 -15.42 -4.59 -1.37
CA ALA A 81 -16.26 -5.23 -0.36
C ALA A 81 -15.91 -4.78 1.05
N ALA A 82 -14.66 -4.40 1.30
CA ALA A 82 -14.20 -3.89 2.59
C ALA A 82 -14.49 -2.39 2.78
N GLY A 83 -15.12 -1.74 1.81
CA GLY A 83 -15.47 -0.32 1.89
C GLY A 83 -14.42 0.64 1.34
N CYS A 84 -13.35 0.15 0.75
CA CYS A 84 -12.37 1.00 0.07
C CYS A 84 -12.94 1.56 -1.22
N ARG A 85 -12.39 2.69 -1.67
CA ARG A 85 -12.87 3.37 -2.89
C ARG A 85 -11.71 3.59 -3.86
N PRO A 86 -11.32 2.57 -4.63
CA PRO A 86 -10.32 2.75 -5.67
C PRO A 86 -10.75 3.82 -6.68
N GLU A 87 -9.78 4.48 -7.30
CA GLU A 87 -10.03 5.55 -8.25
C GLU A 87 -10.86 5.08 -9.45
N ALA A 88 -10.56 3.87 -9.96
CA ALA A 88 -11.25 3.28 -11.10
C ALA A 88 -11.05 1.75 -11.05
N PRO A 89 -11.86 0.99 -11.80
CA PRO A 89 -11.62 -0.46 -11.91
C PRO A 89 -10.28 -0.77 -12.57
N PRO A 90 -9.76 -2.00 -12.37
CA PRO A 90 -8.53 -2.41 -13.04
C PRO A 90 -8.61 -2.27 -14.54
N ARG A 91 -7.50 -1.90 -15.17
CA ARG A 91 -7.40 -1.73 -16.61
C ARG A 91 -6.00 -2.10 -17.09
N ASP A 92 -5.91 -2.42 -18.36
CA ASP A 92 -4.63 -2.73 -18.98
C ASP A 92 -3.95 -1.45 -19.43
N ALA A 93 -2.67 -1.32 -19.06
CA ALA A 93 -1.86 -0.16 -19.43
C ALA A 93 -1.09 -0.44 -20.73
N PRO A 94 -0.76 0.62 -21.49
CA PRO A 94 0.02 0.44 -22.72
C PRO A 94 1.39 -0.20 -22.52
N TRP A 95 1.97 -0.11 -21.32
CA TRP A 95 3.28 -0.70 -21.02
C TRP A 95 3.18 -2.18 -20.64
N GLY A 96 2.00 -2.80 -20.67
CA GLY A 96 1.88 -4.25 -20.49
C GLY A 96 1.57 -4.71 -19.08
N GLU A 97 0.94 -3.88 -18.28
CA GLU A 97 0.49 -4.24 -16.95
C GLU A 97 -0.99 -3.93 -16.76
N ARG A 98 -1.66 -4.78 -15.97
CA ARG A 98 -3.02 -4.49 -15.50
C ARG A 98 -2.90 -3.87 -14.11
N TYR A 99 -3.64 -2.79 -13.85
CA TYR A 99 -3.44 -2.03 -12.62
C TYR A 99 -4.69 -1.28 -12.18
N PHE A 100 -4.70 -0.88 -10.91
CA PHE A 100 -5.62 0.13 -10.40
C PHE A 100 -4.93 0.92 -9.28
N HIS A 101 -5.47 2.09 -8.98
CA HIS A 101 -4.94 3.01 -7.95
C HIS A 101 -5.87 3.06 -6.76
N LEU A 102 -5.29 3.23 -5.57
CA LEU A 102 -6.01 3.42 -4.32
C LEU A 102 -5.20 4.33 -3.42
N THR A 103 -5.87 5.33 -2.82
CA THR A 103 -5.24 6.19 -1.83
C THR A 103 -5.46 5.60 -0.45
N ASP A 104 -4.40 5.52 0.35
CA ASP A 104 -4.51 5.00 1.71
C ASP A 104 -5.15 6.03 2.66
N PRO A 105 -5.46 5.67 3.92
CA PRO A 105 -6.13 6.59 4.84
C PRO A 105 -5.37 7.88 5.14
N ASP A 106 -4.06 7.90 4.92
CA ASP A 106 -3.22 9.07 5.17
C ASP A 106 -2.90 9.87 3.91
N GLY A 107 -3.50 9.51 2.78
CA GLY A 107 -3.33 10.22 1.53
C GLY A 107 -2.18 9.71 0.66
N HIS A 108 -1.55 8.61 1.04
CA HIS A 108 -0.50 8.01 0.22
C HIS A 108 -1.11 7.28 -0.96
N GLU A 109 -0.57 7.54 -2.14
CA GLU A 109 -1.12 6.98 -3.37
C GLU A 109 -0.46 5.64 -3.67
N LEU A 110 -1.28 4.60 -3.81
CA LEU A 110 -0.83 3.24 -4.08
C LEU A 110 -1.32 2.81 -5.45
N SER A 111 -0.54 1.97 -6.11
CA SER A 111 -0.95 1.30 -7.33
C SER A 111 -0.71 -0.20 -7.17
N PHE A 112 -1.68 -1.00 -7.61
CA PHE A 112 -1.55 -2.45 -7.61
C PHE A 112 -1.51 -2.90 -9.05
N ALA A 113 -0.51 -3.69 -9.40
CA ALA A 113 -0.23 -4.01 -10.80
C ALA A 113 0.25 -5.45 -10.95
N TRP A 114 0.09 -5.99 -12.15
CA TRP A 114 0.67 -7.28 -12.53
C TRP A 114 0.87 -7.30 -14.05
N PRO A 115 1.98 -7.87 -14.54
CA PRO A 115 2.20 -7.99 -15.98
C PRO A 115 1.08 -8.76 -16.67
N VAL A 116 0.65 -8.26 -17.80
CA VAL A 116 -0.36 -8.94 -18.62
C VAL A 116 0.32 -10.06 -19.40
N SER A 117 -0.22 -11.27 -19.29
CA SER A 117 0.28 -12.41 -20.06
C SER A 117 0.07 -12.20 -21.56
N ARG A 118 1.02 -12.66 -22.36
CA ARG A 118 0.95 -12.60 -23.82
C ARG A 118 0.88 -13.99 -24.42
#